data_25ff3180871ba3611a195a95d7602737
#
_entry.id   25ff3180871ba3611a195a95d7602737
#
_cell.length_a   1.000
_cell.length_b   1.000
_cell.length_c   1.000
_cell.angle_alpha   90.00
_cell.angle_beta   90.00
_cell.angle_gamma   90.00
#
_symmetry.space_group_name_H-M   'P 1'
#
loop_
_entity.id
_entity.type
_entity.pdbx_description
1 polymer ?
#
loop_
_entity_poly.entity_id
_entity_poly.type
_entity_poly.pdbx_seq_one_letter_code
_entity_poly.pdbx_strand_id
1 'polypeptide(L)'
;IMVGAVPGIKFGMAFCEASQERLIRTTGTDDDLIKLAADNMLRVKCGHTFLIFLGNAFPINVLNQIKACPEVCRIFCATANPVEVIVAETELGRGAMGVVDGLTPLGVEGDEHKKTRREFLRKIGYKK
;
A
#
# COMPACT_ATOMS: atom_id res chain seq x y z
N ILE A 1 11.12 -10.83 -2.95
CA ILE A 1 9.74 -10.97 -3.49
C ILE A 1 9.43 -9.86 -4.50
N MET A 2 9.61 -8.62 -4.12
CA MET A 2 9.29 -7.47 -4.98
C MET A 2 10.13 -7.42 -6.25
N VAL A 3 11.44 -7.57 -6.11
CA VAL A 3 12.38 -7.54 -7.23
C VAL A 3 12.15 -8.71 -8.18
N GLY A 4 11.81 -9.88 -7.64
CA GLY A 4 11.49 -11.06 -8.44
C GLY A 4 10.17 -10.92 -9.21
N ALA A 5 9.19 -10.20 -8.65
CA ALA A 5 7.89 -10.00 -9.28
C ALA A 5 7.96 -9.00 -10.45
N VAL A 6 8.74 -7.92 -10.29
CA VAL A 6 8.90 -6.87 -11.29
C VAL A 6 10.38 -6.48 -11.36
N PRO A 7 11.12 -6.96 -12.36
CA PRO A 7 12.53 -6.56 -12.52
C PRO A 7 12.66 -5.05 -12.66
N GLY A 8 13.62 -4.46 -11.95
CA GLY A 8 13.84 -3.03 -11.96
C GLY A 8 12.84 -2.20 -11.18
N ILE A 9 12.02 -2.84 -10.34
CA ILE A 9 11.01 -2.15 -9.53
C ILE A 9 11.65 -1.14 -8.57
N LYS A 10 11.01 0.02 -8.46
CA LYS A 10 11.34 1.04 -7.45
C LYS A 10 10.31 0.96 -6.34
N PHE A 11 10.77 0.67 -5.13
CA PHE A 11 9.88 0.59 -3.98
C PHE A 11 10.59 1.00 -2.69
N GLY A 12 9.80 1.37 -1.70
CA GLY A 12 10.23 1.58 -0.33
C GLY A 12 9.23 0.94 0.60
N MET A 13 9.72 0.25 1.62
CA MET A 13 8.90 -0.44 2.61
C MET A 13 9.32 -0.04 4.01
N ALA A 14 8.33 0.12 4.89
CA ALA A 14 8.54 0.29 6.32
C ALA A 14 7.68 -0.71 7.07
N PHE A 15 8.26 -1.31 8.10
CA PHE A 15 7.58 -2.24 9.00
C PHE A 15 7.68 -1.73 10.43
N CYS A 16 6.56 -1.72 11.14
CA CYS A 16 6.50 -1.26 12.53
C CYS A 16 6.70 -2.43 13.49
N GLU A 17 7.84 -2.46 14.17
CA GLU A 17 8.16 -3.47 15.17
C GLU A 17 7.25 -3.27 16.40
N ALA A 18 6.67 -4.36 16.92
CA ALA A 18 5.71 -4.31 18.02
C ALA A 18 6.31 -4.64 19.39
N SER A 19 7.53 -5.18 19.42
CA SER A 19 8.19 -5.63 20.64
C SER A 19 9.67 -5.28 20.67
N GLN A 20 10.33 -5.58 21.77
CA GLN A 20 11.75 -5.28 21.98
C GLN A 20 12.05 -3.78 21.82
N GLU A 21 12.87 -3.38 20.86
CA GLU A 21 13.25 -1.98 20.67
C GLU A 21 12.15 -1.13 20.06
N ARG A 22 11.15 -1.73 19.42
CA ARG A 22 9.98 -1.07 18.83
C ARG A 22 10.36 0.01 17.82
N LEU A 23 11.31 -0.32 16.95
CA LEU A 23 11.78 0.57 15.90
C LEU A 23 11.14 0.23 14.56
N ILE A 24 11.03 1.24 13.70
CA ILE A 24 10.57 1.06 12.34
C ILE A 24 11.73 0.55 11.50
N ARG A 25 11.51 -0.59 10.84
CA ARG A 25 12.48 -1.18 9.92
C ARG A 25 12.12 -0.78 8.50
N THR A 26 13.14 -0.52 7.69
CA THR A 26 12.95 -0.12 6.30
C THR A 26 13.77 -0.98 5.36
N THR A 27 13.27 -1.12 4.13
CA THR A 27 14.00 -1.73 3.03
C THR A 27 13.45 -1.19 1.72
N GLY A 28 14.15 -1.45 0.62
CA GLY A 28 13.68 -1.05 -0.70
C GLY A 28 14.82 -0.83 -1.68
N THR A 29 14.45 -0.41 -2.88
CA THR A 29 15.37 -0.15 -3.98
C THR A 29 15.52 1.34 -4.32
N ASP A 30 14.68 2.20 -3.74
CA ASP A 30 14.67 3.64 -4.01
C ASP A 30 14.68 4.39 -2.68
N ASP A 31 15.70 5.22 -2.46
CA ASP A 31 15.90 5.92 -1.20
C ASP A 31 14.78 6.89 -0.87
N ASP A 32 14.22 7.58 -1.86
CA ASP A 32 13.11 8.52 -1.64
C ASP A 32 11.85 7.79 -1.20
N LEU A 33 11.57 6.63 -1.78
CA LEU A 33 10.42 5.81 -1.40
C LEU A 33 10.61 5.17 -0.02
N ILE A 34 11.83 4.77 0.31
CA ILE A 34 12.16 4.26 1.65
C ILE A 34 11.89 5.35 2.70
N LYS A 35 12.35 6.57 2.43
CA LYS A 35 12.12 7.71 3.35
C LYS A 35 10.63 8.02 3.47
N LEU A 36 9.90 8.02 2.37
CA LEU A 36 8.45 8.23 2.36
C LEU A 36 7.73 7.19 3.20
N ALA A 37 8.11 5.91 3.06
CA ALA A 37 7.54 4.82 3.85
C ALA A 37 7.83 5.00 5.35
N ALA A 38 9.07 5.34 5.70
CA ALA A 38 9.46 5.56 7.09
C ALA A 38 8.70 6.75 7.72
N ASP A 39 8.63 7.88 7.01
CA ASP A 39 7.94 9.08 7.51
C ASP A 39 6.44 8.82 7.73
N ASN A 40 5.80 8.10 6.82
CA ASN A 40 4.38 7.75 6.97
C ASN A 40 4.16 6.73 8.07
N MET A 41 5.03 5.74 8.23
CA MET A 41 4.90 4.76 9.29
C MET A 41 5.08 5.41 10.67
N LEU A 42 5.93 6.43 10.79
CA LEU A 42 6.05 7.22 12.03
C LEU A 42 4.74 7.91 12.41
N ARG A 43 3.88 8.19 11.44
CA ARG A 43 2.55 8.77 11.69
C ARG A 43 1.53 7.69 12.02
N VAL A 44 1.57 6.55 11.34
CA VAL A 44 0.67 5.42 11.57
C VAL A 44 0.94 4.76 12.92
N LYS A 45 2.18 4.39 13.20
CA LYS A 45 2.64 3.84 14.49
C LYS A 45 1.81 2.67 15.01
N CYS A 46 1.39 1.76 14.13
CA CYS A 46 0.66 0.56 14.54
C CYS A 46 1.60 -0.64 14.52
N GLY A 47 1.70 -1.35 15.64
CA GLY A 47 2.58 -2.52 15.75
C GLY A 47 2.20 -3.64 14.77
N HIS A 48 3.22 -4.30 14.21
CA HIS A 48 3.07 -5.38 13.23
C HIS A 48 2.35 -4.96 11.95
N THR A 49 2.48 -3.70 11.55
CA THR A 49 1.98 -3.23 10.25
C THR A 49 3.14 -2.88 9.31
N PHE A 50 2.86 -2.93 8.02
CA PHE A 50 3.82 -2.51 7.01
C PHE A 50 3.18 -1.59 5.98
N LEU A 51 4.02 -0.75 5.37
CA LEU A 51 3.66 0.12 4.25
C LEU A 51 4.65 -0.13 3.12
N ILE A 52 4.14 -0.19 1.89
CA ILE A 52 4.95 -0.28 0.69
C ILE A 52 4.52 0.82 -0.27
N PHE A 53 5.48 1.64 -0.71
CA PHE A 53 5.28 2.62 -1.76
C PHE A 53 5.97 2.18 -3.04
N LEU A 54 5.26 2.25 -4.15
CA LEU A 54 5.74 1.85 -5.47
C LEU A 54 5.96 3.07 -6.35
N GLY A 55 7.07 3.09 -7.09
CA GLY A 55 7.40 4.19 -7.99
C GLY A 55 7.03 3.92 -9.45
N ASN A 56 7.36 2.75 -9.95
CA ASN A 56 7.22 2.40 -11.36
C ASN A 56 6.39 1.13 -11.60
N ALA A 57 5.48 0.82 -10.67
CA ALA A 57 4.61 -0.33 -10.76
C ALA A 57 3.28 -0.03 -10.07
N PHE A 58 2.24 -0.77 -10.42
CA PHE A 58 0.96 -0.72 -9.73
C PHE A 58 0.89 -1.86 -8.69
N PRO A 59 0.07 -1.72 -7.64
CA PRO A 59 -0.09 -2.79 -6.64
C PRO A 59 -0.42 -4.16 -7.25
N ILE A 60 -1.23 -4.20 -8.32
CA ILE A 60 -1.60 -5.44 -9.00
C ILE A 60 -0.40 -6.23 -9.51
N ASN A 61 0.72 -5.55 -9.79
CA ASN A 61 1.93 -6.20 -10.31
C ASN A 61 2.65 -7.06 -9.27
N VAL A 62 2.44 -6.78 -7.98
CA VAL A 62 3.17 -7.42 -6.87
C VAL A 62 2.27 -8.04 -5.80
N LEU A 63 0.97 -7.76 -5.84
CA LEU A 63 0.05 -8.08 -4.76
C LEU A 63 -0.03 -9.58 -4.45
N ASN A 64 -0.10 -10.43 -5.48
CA ASN A 64 -0.19 -11.87 -5.27
C ASN A 64 1.06 -12.43 -4.60
N GLN A 65 2.24 -11.94 -4.96
CA GLN A 65 3.49 -12.36 -4.37
C GLN A 65 3.58 -11.92 -2.89
N ILE A 66 3.09 -10.72 -2.58
CA ILE A 66 3.04 -10.23 -1.20
C ILE A 66 2.08 -11.08 -0.37
N LYS A 67 0.89 -11.38 -0.90
CA LYS A 67 -0.11 -12.22 -0.21
C LYS A 67 0.41 -13.64 0.04
N ALA A 68 1.26 -14.15 -0.85
CA ALA A 68 1.82 -15.49 -0.73
C ALA A 68 2.95 -15.58 0.32
N CYS A 69 3.45 -14.46 0.81
CA CYS A 69 4.48 -14.43 1.83
C CYS A 69 3.89 -14.95 3.16
N PRO A 70 4.51 -15.98 3.79
CA PRO A 70 3.94 -16.60 5.00
C PRO A 70 3.78 -15.64 6.19
N GLU A 71 4.60 -14.59 6.27
CA GLU A 71 4.53 -13.62 7.36
C GLU A 71 3.41 -12.60 7.20
N VAL A 72 2.80 -12.51 6.02
CA VAL A 72 1.72 -11.57 5.74
C VAL A 72 0.38 -12.20 6.10
N CYS A 73 -0.25 -11.70 7.16
CA CYS A 73 -1.56 -12.20 7.60
C CYS A 73 -2.68 -11.68 6.72
N ARG A 74 -2.62 -10.38 6.38
CA ARG A 74 -3.63 -9.74 5.53
C ARG A 74 -3.12 -8.41 5.01
N ILE A 75 -3.81 -7.90 3.99
CA ILE A 75 -3.56 -6.59 3.41
C ILE A 75 -4.82 -5.74 3.60
N PHE A 76 -4.68 -4.59 4.25
CA PHE A 76 -5.80 -3.67 4.45
C PHE A 76 -6.21 -2.94 3.17
N CYS A 77 -5.23 -2.57 2.36
CA CYS A 77 -5.47 -1.78 1.17
C CYS A 77 -4.28 -1.87 0.22
N ALA A 78 -4.57 -1.89 -1.08
CA ALA A 78 -3.56 -1.86 -2.13
C ALA A 78 -4.13 -1.01 -3.28
N THR A 79 -3.66 0.23 -3.41
CA THR A 79 -4.27 1.21 -4.32
C THR A 79 -3.25 2.24 -4.78
N ALA A 80 -3.58 2.93 -5.87
CA ALA A 80 -2.85 4.11 -6.34
C ALA A 80 -3.52 5.43 -5.91
N ASN A 81 -4.64 5.35 -5.21
CA ASN A 81 -5.36 6.54 -4.72
C ASN A 81 -4.74 7.08 -3.43
N PRO A 82 -5.00 8.35 -3.09
CA PRO A 82 -4.73 8.84 -1.73
C PRO A 82 -5.53 8.05 -0.71
N VAL A 83 -4.93 7.78 0.45
CA VAL A 83 -5.56 6.99 1.50
C VAL A 83 -5.47 7.67 2.85
N GLU A 84 -6.39 7.29 3.74
CA GLU A 84 -6.33 7.64 5.15
C GLU A 84 -6.40 6.36 5.98
N VAL A 85 -5.42 6.17 6.87
CA VAL A 85 -5.41 5.02 7.76
C VAL A 85 -6.18 5.37 9.03
N ILE A 86 -7.16 4.53 9.37
CA ILE A 86 -7.96 4.72 10.58
C ILE A 86 -7.33 3.92 11.70
N VAL A 87 -6.95 4.61 12.77
CA VAL A 87 -6.19 4.05 13.88
C VAL A 87 -6.98 4.18 15.17
N ALA A 88 -7.00 3.11 15.96
CA ALA A 88 -7.46 3.13 17.33
C ALA A 88 -6.26 3.12 18.28
N GLU A 89 -6.34 3.89 19.35
CA GLU A 89 -5.27 3.97 20.35
C GLU A 89 -5.78 3.53 21.71
N THR A 90 -5.00 2.71 22.38
CA THR A 90 -5.28 2.23 23.73
C THR A 90 -4.08 2.49 24.63
N GLU A 91 -4.18 2.17 25.90
CA GLU A 91 -3.05 2.27 26.83
C GLU A 91 -1.88 1.37 26.43
N LEU A 92 -2.16 0.24 25.76
CA LEU A 92 -1.12 -0.65 25.28
C LEU A 92 -0.39 -0.12 24.06
N GLY A 93 -1.11 0.45 23.10
CA GLY A 93 -0.51 0.92 21.85
C GLY A 93 -1.58 1.30 20.82
N ARG A 94 -1.25 1.14 19.54
CA ARG A 94 -2.09 1.58 18.43
C ARG A 94 -2.37 0.41 17.48
N GLY A 95 -3.60 0.34 16.98
CA GLY A 95 -4.02 -0.68 16.03
C GLY A 95 -4.68 -0.07 14.81
N ALA A 96 -4.40 -0.62 13.63
CA ALA A 96 -5.05 -0.20 12.40
C ALA A 96 -6.44 -0.82 12.32
N MET A 97 -7.46 0.01 12.13
CA MET A 97 -8.86 -0.42 12.01
C MET A 97 -9.26 -0.64 10.57
N GLY A 98 -8.67 0.09 9.65
CA GLY A 98 -8.96 0.03 8.24
C GLY A 98 -8.33 1.18 7.49
N VAL A 99 -8.64 1.28 6.20
CA VAL A 99 -8.08 2.31 5.32
C VAL A 99 -9.20 2.89 4.46
N VAL A 100 -9.27 4.21 4.40
CA VAL A 100 -10.12 4.93 3.46
C VAL A 100 -9.36 5.02 2.15
N ASP A 101 -9.91 4.48 1.08
CA ASP A 101 -9.29 4.41 -0.23
C ASP A 101 -9.96 5.38 -1.20
N GLY A 102 -9.32 6.53 -1.37
CA GLY A 102 -9.80 7.55 -2.30
C GLY A 102 -11.06 8.27 -1.83
N LEU A 103 -11.79 8.82 -2.78
CA LEU A 103 -12.96 9.65 -2.51
C LEU A 103 -14.24 8.80 -2.42
N THR A 104 -15.21 9.31 -1.67
CA THR A 104 -16.52 8.68 -1.56
C THR A 104 -17.23 8.68 -2.92
N PRO A 105 -17.78 7.54 -3.36
CA PRO A 105 -18.53 7.48 -4.61
C PRO A 105 -19.72 8.47 -4.65
N LEU A 106 -19.97 9.05 -5.80
CA LEU A 106 -21.07 10.00 -6.00
C LEU A 106 -22.36 9.33 -6.49
N GLY A 107 -22.28 8.11 -7.03
CA GLY A 107 -23.44 7.40 -7.56
C GLY A 107 -23.01 6.19 -8.37
N VAL A 108 -23.93 5.68 -9.18
CA VAL A 108 -23.70 4.52 -10.05
C VAL A 108 -23.44 5.00 -11.48
N GLU A 109 -22.39 4.46 -12.13
CA GLU A 109 -22.04 4.84 -13.49
C GLU A 109 -23.09 4.42 -14.51
N GLY A 110 -23.30 5.26 -15.55
CA GLY A 110 -24.09 4.93 -16.74
C GLY A 110 -23.20 4.31 -17.82
N ASP A 111 -23.83 4.01 -18.99
CA ASP A 111 -23.13 3.32 -20.10
C ASP A 111 -21.96 4.12 -20.66
N GLU A 112 -22.11 5.44 -20.78
CA GLU A 112 -21.05 6.33 -21.26
C GLU A 112 -19.84 6.30 -20.34
N HIS A 113 -20.06 6.32 -19.03
CA HIS A 113 -18.99 6.22 -18.04
C HIS A 113 -18.25 4.88 -18.12
N LYS A 114 -18.98 3.80 -18.35
CA LYS A 114 -18.39 2.46 -18.52
C LYS A 114 -17.43 2.40 -19.70
N LYS A 115 -17.83 3.00 -20.83
CA LYS A 115 -17.02 3.05 -22.04
C LYS A 115 -15.74 3.86 -21.80
N THR A 116 -15.84 5.05 -21.25
CA THR A 116 -14.72 5.93 -20.96
C THR A 116 -13.73 5.26 -20.01
N ARG A 117 -14.23 4.60 -18.96
CA ARG A 117 -13.41 3.87 -18.00
C ARG A 117 -12.57 2.77 -18.65
N ARG A 118 -13.19 1.95 -19.51
CA ARG A 118 -12.49 0.86 -20.20
C ARG A 118 -11.39 1.38 -21.12
N GLU A 119 -11.66 2.43 -21.87
CA GLU A 119 -10.67 3.06 -22.74
C GLU A 119 -9.49 3.61 -21.95
N PHE A 120 -9.75 4.29 -20.84
CA PHE A 120 -8.72 4.86 -19.98
C PHE A 120 -7.81 3.78 -19.40
N LEU A 121 -8.37 2.70 -18.86
CA LEU A 121 -7.59 1.62 -18.26
C LEU A 121 -6.69 0.91 -19.27
N ARG A 122 -7.15 0.76 -20.50
CA ARG A 122 -6.33 0.21 -21.58
C ARG A 122 -5.22 1.16 -21.97
N LYS A 123 -5.52 2.46 -22.06
CA LYS A 123 -4.57 3.50 -22.45
C LYS A 123 -3.38 3.59 -21.49
N ILE A 124 -3.61 3.48 -20.19
CA ILE A 124 -2.54 3.55 -19.17
C ILE A 124 -1.84 2.20 -18.94
N GLY A 125 -2.28 1.13 -19.60
CA GLY A 125 -1.67 -0.20 -19.47
C GLY A 125 -2.05 -0.96 -18.20
N TYR A 126 -3.02 -0.50 -17.43
CA TYR A 126 -3.50 -1.18 -16.23
C TYR A 126 -4.19 -2.49 -16.56
N LYS A 127 -4.97 -2.50 -17.65
CA LYS A 127 -5.61 -3.69 -18.22
C LYS A 127 -5.30 -3.78 -19.72
N LYS A 128 -5.21 -4.99 -20.19
CA LYS A 128 -4.97 -5.26 -21.62
C LYS A 128 -6.27 -5.23 -22.44
#